data_f2d8c97ff084cb44d4aadb028bfed640
#
_entry.id   f2d8c97ff084cb44d4aadb028bfed640
#
_cell.length_a   1.000
_cell.length_b   1.000
_cell.length_c   1.000
_cell.angle_alpha   90.00
_cell.angle_beta   90.00
_cell.angle_gamma   90.00
#
_symmetry.space_group_name_H-M   'P 1'
#
loop_
_entity.id
_entity.type
_entity.pdbx_description
1 polymer ?
#
loop_
_entity_poly.entity_id
_entity_poly.type
_entity_poly.pdbx_seq_one_letter_code
_entity_poly.pdbx_strand_id
1 'polypeptide(L)'
;MNAKAATIDIYNYVSKQNSSVTIQCGTGVGDFYPYVLPYGQKFEFTTISLSVACSFRWDGGVLSYHMVYDPKHDTCSTCVWFLKPKPGGFCFQKPDGEVCSQYDG
;
A
#
# COMPACT_ATOMS: atom_id res chain seq x y z
N MET A 1 -1.10 -0.63 28.64
CA MET A 1 -0.35 -0.81 27.39
C MET A 1 -0.93 0.08 26.31
N ASN A 2 -0.10 0.86 25.65
CA ASN A 2 -0.55 1.77 24.63
C ASN A 2 -0.72 1.06 23.29
N ALA A 3 -1.83 1.32 22.63
CA ALA A 3 -2.03 0.81 21.28
C ALA A 3 -1.07 1.52 20.32
N LYS A 4 -0.48 0.76 19.40
CA LYS A 4 0.41 1.31 18.40
C LYS A 4 -0.40 1.78 17.20
N ALA A 5 -0.37 3.07 16.92
CA ALA A 5 -1.06 3.67 15.80
C ALA A 5 -0.07 3.99 14.68
N ALA A 6 -0.50 3.82 13.44
CA ALA A 6 0.29 4.18 12.27
C ALA A 6 -0.61 4.72 11.17
N THR A 7 -0.11 5.72 10.46
CA THR A 7 -0.74 6.24 9.26
C THR A 7 -0.05 5.63 8.05
N ILE A 8 -0.83 5.09 7.14
CA ILE A 8 -0.32 4.42 5.93
C ILE A 8 -0.67 5.27 4.73
N ASP A 9 0.34 5.67 3.97
CA ASP A 9 0.20 6.45 2.74
C ASP A 9 0.64 5.59 1.56
N ILE A 10 -0.23 5.44 0.57
CA ILE A 10 0.07 4.68 -0.64
C ILE A 10 -0.13 5.59 -1.85
N TYR A 11 0.95 5.83 -2.59
CA TYR A 11 0.93 6.68 -3.79
C TYR A 11 0.86 5.81 -5.03
N ASN A 12 0.05 6.22 -6.00
CA ASN A 12 -0.07 5.51 -7.27
C ASN A 12 0.82 6.16 -8.33
N TYR A 13 1.93 5.49 -8.63
CA TYR A 13 2.80 5.84 -9.75
C TYR A 13 2.97 4.64 -10.70
N VAL A 14 2.06 3.66 -10.64
CA VAL A 14 2.22 2.41 -11.37
C VAL A 14 1.88 2.54 -12.85
N SER A 15 1.02 3.47 -13.20
CA SER A 15 0.56 3.61 -14.57
C SER A 15 0.68 5.05 -15.03
N LYS A 16 0.34 5.27 -16.30
CA LYS A 16 0.47 6.59 -16.92
C LYS A 16 -0.70 7.49 -16.52
N GLN A 17 -0.58 8.75 -16.86
CA GLN A 17 -1.62 9.73 -16.73
C GLN A 17 -2.96 9.15 -17.23
N ASN A 18 -4.04 9.43 -16.52
CA ASN A 18 -5.40 8.95 -16.77
C ASN A 18 -5.65 7.49 -16.43
N SER A 19 -4.68 6.83 -15.79
CA SER A 19 -4.87 5.46 -15.29
C SER A 19 -5.10 5.49 -13.79
N SER A 20 -5.76 4.47 -13.29
CA SER A 20 -6.04 4.35 -11.86
C SER A 20 -5.75 2.94 -11.37
N VAL A 21 -5.58 2.81 -10.06
CA VAL A 21 -5.42 1.53 -9.39
C VAL A 21 -6.59 1.38 -8.44
N THR A 22 -7.23 0.21 -8.44
CA THR A 22 -8.22 -0.12 -7.43
C THR A 22 -7.51 -0.76 -6.26
N ILE A 23 -7.64 -0.15 -5.09
CA ILE A 23 -6.99 -0.61 -3.86
C ILE A 23 -8.07 -1.14 -2.94
N GLN A 24 -7.82 -2.32 -2.38
CA GLN A 24 -8.68 -2.85 -1.32
C GLN A 24 -7.79 -3.40 -0.23
N CYS A 25 -7.91 -2.82 0.95
CA CYS A 25 -7.12 -3.20 2.12
C CYS A 25 -8.01 -3.88 3.14
N GLY A 26 -7.40 -4.71 3.98
CA GLY A 26 -8.12 -5.39 5.03
C GLY A 26 -7.22 -5.77 6.18
N THR A 27 -7.87 -6.03 7.30
CA THR A 27 -7.24 -6.57 8.51
C THR A 27 -7.78 -7.98 8.73
N GLY A 28 -7.30 -8.64 9.76
CA GLY A 28 -7.83 -9.95 10.13
C GLY A 28 -9.28 -9.94 10.60
N VAL A 29 -9.85 -8.76 10.85
CA VAL A 29 -11.22 -8.62 11.35
C VAL A 29 -12.18 -7.97 10.36
N GLY A 30 -11.72 -7.51 9.20
CA GLY A 30 -12.60 -6.95 8.18
C GLY A 30 -11.84 -6.25 7.08
N ASP A 31 -12.56 -5.98 5.99
CA ASP A 31 -12.01 -5.33 4.83
C ASP A 31 -12.56 -3.91 4.70
N PHE A 32 -11.73 -3.03 4.14
CA PHE A 32 -12.16 -1.68 3.76
C PHE A 32 -12.88 -1.77 2.41
N TYR A 33 -13.65 -0.76 2.08
CA TYR A 33 -14.26 -0.68 0.77
C TYR A 33 -13.18 -0.44 -0.29
N PRO A 34 -13.36 -1.00 -1.50
CA PRO A 34 -12.44 -0.71 -2.60
C PRO A 34 -12.39 0.78 -2.90
N TYR A 35 -11.20 1.26 -3.21
CA TYR A 35 -10.97 2.66 -3.54
C TYR A 35 -10.24 2.75 -4.87
N VAL A 36 -10.74 3.61 -5.77
CA VAL A 36 -10.09 3.87 -7.05
C VAL A 36 -9.14 5.04 -6.88
N LEU A 37 -7.86 4.79 -7.01
CA LEU A 37 -6.81 5.77 -6.78
C LEU A 37 -6.22 6.22 -8.12
N PRO A 38 -6.47 7.47 -8.52
CA PRO A 38 -5.91 8.01 -9.76
C PRO A 38 -4.39 8.11 -9.70
N TYR A 39 -3.75 8.14 -10.87
CA TYR A 39 -2.31 8.32 -10.96
C TYR A 39 -1.87 9.61 -10.25
N GLY A 40 -0.80 9.50 -9.49
CA GLY A 40 -0.22 10.64 -8.77
C GLY A 40 -0.91 10.98 -7.47
N GLN A 41 -1.98 10.29 -7.13
CA GLN A 41 -2.75 10.55 -5.91
C GLN A 41 -2.32 9.61 -4.78
N LYS A 42 -2.73 9.96 -3.58
CA LYS A 42 -2.42 9.22 -2.37
C LYS A 42 -3.69 8.65 -1.74
N PHE A 43 -3.60 7.39 -1.31
CA PHE A 43 -4.60 6.75 -0.47
C PHE A 43 -4.04 6.68 0.95
N GLU A 44 -4.76 7.24 1.91
CA GLU A 44 -4.28 7.35 3.29
C GLU A 44 -5.29 6.76 4.26
N PHE A 45 -4.81 5.97 5.21
CA PHE A 45 -5.63 5.46 6.30
C PHE A 45 -4.78 5.28 7.55
N THR A 46 -5.43 5.14 8.69
CA THR A 46 -4.77 4.89 9.97
C THR A 46 -5.20 3.55 10.52
N THR A 47 -4.24 2.78 11.06
CA THR A 47 -4.51 1.52 11.73
C THR A 47 -3.96 1.58 13.15
N ILE A 48 -4.59 0.84 14.06
CA ILE A 48 -4.18 0.76 15.46
C ILE A 48 -3.95 -0.70 15.80
N SER A 49 -2.68 -1.07 15.98
CA SER A 49 -2.25 -2.40 16.44
C SER A 49 -2.72 -3.58 15.58
N LEU A 50 -3.11 -3.34 14.34
CA LEU A 50 -3.56 -4.40 13.42
C LEU A 50 -2.68 -4.45 12.20
N SER A 51 -2.38 -5.67 11.74
CA SER A 51 -1.73 -5.89 10.46
C SER A 51 -2.71 -5.58 9.34
N VAL A 52 -2.23 -4.96 8.28
CA VAL A 52 -3.05 -4.60 7.13
C VAL A 52 -2.39 -5.10 5.86
N ALA A 53 -3.15 -5.81 5.04
CA ALA A 53 -2.74 -6.24 3.71
C ALA A 53 -3.66 -5.58 2.68
N CYS A 54 -3.10 -5.26 1.52
CA CYS A 54 -3.86 -4.62 0.44
C CYS A 54 -3.72 -5.41 -0.84
N SER A 55 -4.80 -5.41 -1.63
CA SER A 55 -4.75 -5.86 -3.01
C SER A 55 -4.76 -4.64 -3.92
N PHE A 56 -4.05 -4.75 -5.04
CA PHE A 56 -3.95 -3.69 -6.03
C PHE A 56 -4.29 -4.25 -7.39
N ARG A 57 -5.19 -3.58 -8.09
CA ARG A 57 -5.61 -3.97 -9.43
C ARG A 57 -5.57 -2.76 -10.35
N TRP A 58 -4.98 -2.92 -11.54
CA TRP A 58 -4.97 -1.87 -12.55
C TRP A 58 -5.17 -2.46 -13.94
N ASP A 59 -5.15 -1.60 -14.94
CA ASP A 59 -5.42 -2.01 -16.32
C ASP A 59 -4.57 -3.20 -16.74
N GLY A 60 -5.20 -4.14 -17.45
CA GLY A 60 -4.57 -5.40 -17.80
C GLY A 60 -4.90 -6.52 -16.84
N GLY A 61 -5.67 -6.23 -15.80
CA GLY A 61 -6.13 -7.24 -14.85
C GLY A 61 -5.08 -7.72 -13.87
N VAL A 62 -3.98 -6.99 -13.72
CA VAL A 62 -2.95 -7.34 -12.73
C VAL A 62 -3.55 -7.18 -11.34
N LEU A 63 -3.38 -8.23 -10.53
CA LEU A 63 -3.83 -8.23 -9.15
C LEU A 63 -2.66 -8.68 -8.29
N SER A 64 -2.30 -7.87 -7.32
CA SER A 64 -1.16 -8.14 -6.46
C SER A 64 -1.56 -7.89 -5.00
N TYR A 65 -1.10 -8.75 -4.11
CA TYR A 65 -1.36 -8.65 -2.67
C TYR A 65 -0.06 -8.36 -1.94
N HIS A 66 -0.12 -7.39 -1.03
CA HIS A 66 1.05 -7.02 -0.24
C HIS A 66 0.65 -6.68 1.18
N MET A 67 1.50 -7.09 2.13
CA MET A 67 1.40 -6.62 3.51
C MET A 67 1.90 -5.18 3.54
N VAL A 68 1.07 -4.24 3.97
CA VAL A 68 1.45 -2.83 4.02
C VAL A 68 1.80 -2.35 5.43
N TYR A 69 1.39 -3.10 6.44
CA TYR A 69 1.74 -2.78 7.83
C TYR A 69 1.64 -4.01 8.71
N ASP A 70 2.69 -4.25 9.50
CA ASP A 70 2.71 -5.31 10.50
C ASP A 70 3.28 -4.69 11.79
N PRO A 71 2.45 -4.53 12.83
CA PRO A 71 2.90 -3.87 14.07
C PRO A 71 4.01 -4.61 14.78
N LYS A 72 4.25 -5.91 14.47
CA LYS A 72 5.34 -6.68 15.06
C LYS A 72 6.68 -6.37 14.43
N HIS A 73 6.70 -5.87 13.19
CA HIS A 73 7.92 -5.62 12.44
C HIS A 73 8.12 -4.16 12.07
N ASP A 74 7.04 -3.43 11.83
CA ASP A 74 7.13 -2.06 11.35
C ASP A 74 7.15 -1.09 12.51
N THR A 75 8.07 -0.13 12.44
CA THR A 75 8.26 0.87 13.49
C THR A 75 7.86 2.27 13.03
N CYS A 76 7.42 2.42 11.79
CA CYS A 76 7.03 3.73 11.27
C CYS A 76 5.73 4.20 11.91
N SER A 77 5.65 5.49 12.23
CA SER A 77 4.40 6.12 12.63
C SER A 77 3.63 6.63 11.41
N THR A 78 4.35 7.02 10.36
CA THR A 78 3.81 7.29 9.03
C THR A 78 4.57 6.41 8.06
N CYS A 79 3.86 5.48 7.43
CA CYS A 79 4.47 4.47 6.58
C CYS A 79 4.12 4.80 5.14
N VAL A 80 5.12 5.10 4.32
CA VAL A 80 4.92 5.61 2.97
C VAL A 80 5.28 4.53 1.96
N TRP A 81 4.35 4.25 1.05
CA TRP A 81 4.51 3.25 0.00
C TRP A 81 4.28 3.89 -1.36
N PHE A 82 4.98 3.36 -2.36
CA PHE A 82 4.82 3.79 -3.74
C PHE A 82 4.52 2.58 -4.62
N LEU A 83 3.45 2.67 -5.40
CA LEU A 83 3.18 1.72 -6.48
C LEU A 83 3.91 2.24 -7.71
N LYS A 84 4.94 1.53 -8.16
CA LYS A 84 5.76 1.94 -9.31
C LYS A 84 5.62 0.93 -10.45
N PRO A 85 5.81 1.36 -11.69
CA PRO A 85 5.78 0.41 -12.83
C PRO A 85 6.97 -0.54 -12.76
N LYS A 86 6.83 -1.70 -13.37
CA LYS A 86 7.94 -2.65 -13.47
C LYS A 86 9.12 -1.99 -14.18
N PRO A 87 10.34 -2.26 -13.73
CA PRO A 87 10.74 -3.24 -12.72
C PRO A 87 10.69 -2.73 -11.27
N GLY A 88 10.17 -1.54 -11.01
CA GLY A 88 10.16 -0.93 -9.68
C GLY A 88 9.38 -1.73 -8.66
N GLY A 89 8.10 -1.96 -8.89
CA GLY A 89 7.26 -2.73 -8.00
C GLY A 89 6.62 -1.91 -6.88
N PHE A 90 6.25 -2.58 -5.78
CA PHE A 90 5.66 -1.94 -4.61
C PHE A 90 6.77 -1.62 -3.62
N CYS A 91 6.99 -0.34 -3.38
CA CYS A 91 8.19 0.15 -2.70
C CYS A 91 7.85 0.83 -1.38
N PHE A 92 8.54 0.40 -0.33
CA PHE A 92 8.42 1.00 0.99
C PHE A 92 9.55 2.00 1.21
N GLN A 93 9.21 3.22 1.60
CA GLN A 93 10.18 4.27 1.86
C GLN A 93 10.74 4.13 3.28
N LYS A 94 12.05 3.91 3.38
CA LYS A 94 12.78 3.88 4.63
C LYS A 94 13.71 5.08 4.71
N PRO A 95 14.18 5.46 5.92
CA PRO A 95 15.12 6.58 6.04
C PRO A 95 16.39 6.43 5.20
N ASP A 96 16.86 5.20 5.01
CA ASP A 96 18.08 4.90 4.26
C ASP A 96 17.83 4.45 2.82
N GLY A 97 16.60 4.56 2.32
CA GLY A 97 16.27 4.22 0.94
C GLY A 97 14.98 3.44 0.82
N GLU A 98 14.69 3.01 -0.41
CA GLU A 98 13.48 2.23 -0.71
C GLU A 98 13.76 0.74 -0.69
N VAL A 99 12.78 -0.02 -0.24
CA VAL A 99 12.78 -1.49 -0.36
C VAL A 99 11.56 -1.87 -1.17
N CYS A 100 11.77 -2.53 -2.32
CA CYS A 100 10.71 -2.83 -3.27
C CYS A 100 10.45 -4.33 -3.36
N SER A 101 9.16 -4.68 -3.49
CA SER A 101 8.70 -6.05 -3.75
C SER A 101 8.09 -6.09 -5.13
N GLN A 102 8.29 -7.19 -5.85
CA GLN A 102 7.71 -7.35 -7.18
C GLN A 102 6.22 -7.67 -7.09
N TYR A 103 5.48 -7.28 -8.13
CA TYR A 103 4.07 -7.61 -8.22
C TYR A 103 3.89 -9.07 -8.62
N ASP A 104 2.78 -9.66 -8.16
CA ASP A 104 2.35 -10.97 -8.58
C ASP A 104 1.77 -10.87 -10.00
N GLY A 105 2.13 -11.77 -10.86
CA GLY A 105 1.62 -11.83 -12.23
C GLY A 105 2.37 -11.01 -13.26
#